data_8fa042380d59b983c688c446f1d33ed9
#
_entry.id   8fa042380d59b983c688c446f1d33ed9
#
_cell.length_a   1.000
_cell.length_b   1.000
_cell.length_c   1.000
_cell.angle_alpha   90.00
_cell.angle_beta   90.00
_cell.angle_gamma   90.00
#
_symmetry.space_group_name_H-M   'P 1'
#
loop_
_entity.id
_entity.type
_entity.pdbx_description
1 polymer ?
#
loop_
_entity_poly.entity_id
_entity_poly.type
_entity_poly.pdbx_seq_one_letter_code
_entity_poly.pdbx_strand_id
1 'polypeptide(L)'
;MFSGLSNFLKNILPKRLFYRALLIVAVPVLVIQLVITIVFFDSLWIKTNKGMTKSLINEINFFVEVYDKKKIDKDELKNLFSLFIDLNIEHVVNKDFNSKYNERKFSPIDRTLRRELKSKFSPEIFWFNTTNYKELVDLRIKHQNGYFKFLIPRDRLTSSSARIF
;
A
#
# COMPACT_ATOMS: atom_id res chain seq x y z
N MET A 1 38.36 -13.65 14.70
CA MET A 1 37.37 -13.43 13.63
C MET A 1 37.74 -12.32 12.63
N PHE A 2 38.84 -11.56 12.87
CA PHE A 2 39.28 -10.45 12.00
C PHE A 2 40.31 -10.83 10.91
N SER A 3 40.86 -12.04 10.93
CA SER A 3 41.90 -12.46 9.97
C SER A 3 41.38 -12.67 8.53
N GLY A 4 40.15 -13.09 8.37
CA GLY A 4 39.54 -13.26 7.04
C GLY A 4 39.31 -11.93 6.30
N LEU A 5 38.91 -10.90 7.03
CA LEU A 5 38.64 -9.56 6.46
C LEU A 5 39.97 -8.90 6.00
N SER A 6 41.06 -9.08 6.76
CA SER A 6 42.35 -8.52 6.40
C SER A 6 42.95 -9.17 5.16
N ASN A 7 42.73 -10.47 4.97
CA ASN A 7 43.19 -11.19 3.77
C ASN A 7 42.37 -10.86 2.54
N PHE A 8 41.07 -10.68 2.70
CA PHE A 8 40.17 -10.23 1.65
C PHE A 8 40.51 -8.80 1.17
N LEU A 9 40.75 -7.89 2.12
CA LEU A 9 41.18 -6.53 1.83
C LEU A 9 42.55 -6.48 1.13
N LYS A 10 43.51 -7.33 1.51
CA LYS A 10 44.85 -7.39 0.87
C LYS A 10 44.77 -7.81 -0.61
N ASN A 11 43.84 -8.69 -0.97
CA ASN A 11 43.68 -9.15 -2.35
C ASN A 11 42.95 -8.17 -3.25
N ILE A 12 42.05 -7.33 -2.68
CA ILE A 12 41.28 -6.34 -3.43
C ILE A 12 41.98 -4.99 -3.52
N LEU A 13 42.85 -4.67 -2.54
CA LEU A 13 43.53 -3.39 -2.53
C LEU A 13 44.60 -3.30 -3.65
N PRO A 14 44.47 -2.34 -4.57
CA PRO A 14 45.46 -2.13 -5.61
C PRO A 14 46.84 -1.78 -5.02
N LYS A 15 47.92 -2.28 -5.66
CA LYS A 15 49.28 -2.15 -5.16
C LYS A 15 49.83 -0.71 -5.17
N ARG A 16 49.20 0.22 -5.89
CA ARG A 16 49.59 1.61 -5.98
C ARG A 16 49.02 2.44 -4.80
N LEU A 17 49.89 3.18 -4.14
CA LEU A 17 49.58 3.99 -2.95
C LEU A 17 48.41 4.96 -3.16
N PHE A 18 48.33 5.56 -4.35
CA PHE A 18 47.25 6.46 -4.76
C PHE A 18 45.88 5.78 -4.70
N TYR A 19 45.73 4.57 -5.24
CA TYR A 19 44.45 3.86 -5.23
C TYR A 19 44.01 3.44 -3.84
N ARG A 20 44.97 3.15 -2.91
CA ARG A 20 44.65 2.86 -1.51
C ARG A 20 44.07 4.11 -0.81
N ALA A 21 44.71 5.25 -1.00
CA ALA A 21 44.22 6.53 -0.44
C ALA A 21 42.82 6.88 -0.97
N LEU A 22 42.62 6.74 -2.29
CA LEU A 22 41.33 6.97 -2.94
C LEU A 22 40.24 6.03 -2.40
N LEU A 23 40.57 4.74 -2.21
CA LEU A 23 39.61 3.75 -1.73
C LEU A 23 39.22 3.99 -0.26
N ILE A 24 40.19 4.44 0.58
CA ILE A 24 39.91 4.80 1.98
C ILE A 24 38.92 5.96 2.09
N VAL A 25 38.95 6.89 1.17
CA VAL A 25 38.04 8.04 1.17
C VAL A 25 36.73 7.72 0.44
N ALA A 26 36.81 7.05 -0.72
CA ALA A 26 35.64 6.82 -1.57
C ALA A 26 34.67 5.79 -0.95
N VAL A 27 35.16 4.73 -0.31
CA VAL A 27 34.29 3.69 0.25
C VAL A 27 33.36 4.21 1.35
N PRO A 28 33.83 4.95 2.37
CA PRO A 28 32.94 5.52 3.37
C PRO A 28 31.90 6.48 2.76
N VAL A 29 32.30 7.30 1.78
CA VAL A 29 31.39 8.22 1.11
C VAL A 29 30.30 7.45 0.37
N LEU A 30 30.65 6.42 -0.41
CA LEU A 30 29.69 5.59 -1.13
C LEU A 30 28.72 4.86 -0.17
N VAL A 31 29.23 4.34 0.95
CA VAL A 31 28.40 3.66 1.96
C VAL A 31 27.39 4.66 2.56
N ILE A 32 27.84 5.85 2.94
CA ILE A 32 26.95 6.90 3.48
C ILE A 32 25.90 7.30 2.45
N GLN A 33 26.32 7.51 1.21
CA GLN A 33 25.42 7.86 0.09
C GLN A 33 24.36 6.78 -0.11
N LEU A 34 24.74 5.51 -0.09
CA LEU A 34 23.84 4.37 -0.24
C LEU A 34 22.82 4.32 0.90
N VAL A 35 23.28 4.48 2.15
CA VAL A 35 22.38 4.50 3.31
C VAL A 35 21.36 5.65 3.22
N ILE A 36 21.84 6.87 2.89
CA ILE A 36 20.95 8.04 2.73
C ILE A 36 19.91 7.76 1.63
N THR A 37 20.36 7.21 0.50
CA THR A 37 19.48 6.89 -0.62
C THR A 37 18.38 5.92 -0.21
N ILE A 38 18.73 4.80 0.44
CA ILE A 38 17.75 3.79 0.90
C ILE A 38 16.74 4.44 1.86
N VAL A 39 17.21 5.15 2.89
CA VAL A 39 16.34 5.77 3.90
C VAL A 39 15.39 6.81 3.27
N PHE A 40 15.91 7.58 2.30
CA PHE A 40 15.11 8.58 1.60
C PHE A 40 14.02 7.93 0.74
N PHE A 41 14.36 6.89 -0.05
CA PHE A 41 13.39 6.18 -0.87
C PHE A 41 12.32 5.49 -0.02
N ASP A 42 12.69 4.81 1.06
CA ASP A 42 11.73 4.18 1.97
C ASP A 42 10.76 5.22 2.57
N SER A 43 11.28 6.36 3.00
CA SER A 43 10.47 7.44 3.59
C SER A 43 9.47 8.02 2.58
N LEU A 44 9.93 8.30 1.36
CA LEU A 44 9.06 8.80 0.28
C LEU A 44 8.00 7.77 -0.09
N TRP A 45 8.39 6.52 -0.26
CA TRP A 45 7.49 5.43 -0.64
C TRP A 45 6.36 5.25 0.38
N ILE A 46 6.71 5.19 1.68
CA ILE A 46 5.73 5.09 2.77
C ILE A 46 4.78 6.29 2.79
N LYS A 47 5.31 7.50 2.63
CA LYS A 47 4.51 8.73 2.66
C LYS A 47 3.55 8.82 1.47
N THR A 48 4.00 8.48 0.27
CA THR A 48 3.18 8.50 -0.95
C THR A 48 2.07 7.47 -0.88
N ASN A 49 2.39 6.22 -0.55
CA ASN A 49 1.39 5.15 -0.47
C ASN A 49 0.35 5.42 0.64
N LYS A 50 0.77 6.00 1.76
CA LYS A 50 -0.16 6.44 2.80
C LYS A 50 -1.12 7.51 2.30
N GLY A 51 -0.62 8.49 1.54
CA GLY A 51 -1.43 9.55 0.94
C GLY A 51 -2.48 8.98 -0.03
N MET A 52 -2.06 8.12 -0.95
CA MET A 52 -2.94 7.46 -1.92
C MET A 52 -4.02 6.63 -1.23
N THR A 53 -3.63 5.78 -0.29
CA THR A 53 -4.58 4.95 0.48
C THR A 53 -5.57 5.81 1.26
N LYS A 54 -5.10 6.89 1.91
CA LYS A 54 -5.97 7.81 2.66
C LYS A 54 -6.98 8.50 1.75
N SER A 55 -6.56 8.97 0.57
CA SER A 55 -7.45 9.58 -0.43
C SER A 55 -8.53 8.61 -0.86
N LEU A 56 -8.15 7.38 -1.20
CA LEU A 56 -9.06 6.32 -1.59
C LEU A 56 -10.09 6.00 -0.49
N ILE A 57 -9.66 5.85 0.76
CA ILE A 57 -10.57 5.56 1.87
C ILE A 57 -11.53 6.72 2.15
N ASN A 58 -11.08 7.97 1.99
CA ASN A 58 -11.97 9.13 2.08
C ASN A 58 -13.03 9.14 0.97
N GLU A 59 -12.66 8.76 -0.25
CA GLU A 59 -13.58 8.62 -1.38
C GLU A 59 -14.65 7.54 -1.12
N ILE A 60 -14.23 6.38 -0.61
CA ILE A 60 -15.14 5.30 -0.24
C ILE A 60 -16.06 5.72 0.93
N ASN A 61 -15.52 6.39 1.94
CA ASN A 61 -16.33 6.91 3.05
C ASN A 61 -17.36 7.94 2.56
N PHE A 62 -16.95 8.83 1.67
CA PHE A 62 -17.86 9.78 1.05
C PHE A 62 -18.98 9.10 0.27
N PHE A 63 -18.64 8.05 -0.49
CA PHE A 63 -19.66 7.24 -1.19
C PHE A 63 -20.68 6.64 -0.22
N VAL A 64 -20.22 6.01 0.86
CA VAL A 64 -21.10 5.41 1.88
C VAL A 64 -21.97 6.46 2.55
N GLU A 65 -21.42 7.62 2.91
CA GLU A 65 -22.18 8.72 3.51
C GLU A 65 -23.24 9.30 2.59
N VAL A 66 -22.92 9.48 1.30
CA VAL A 66 -23.89 9.98 0.30
C VAL A 66 -25.02 8.97 0.11
N TYR A 67 -24.67 7.69 0.05
CA TYR A 67 -25.65 6.61 -0.06
C TYR A 67 -26.59 6.57 1.16
N ASP A 68 -26.09 6.78 2.37
CA ASP A 68 -26.89 6.78 3.59
C ASP A 68 -27.80 8.02 3.71
N LYS A 69 -27.30 9.19 3.35
CA LYS A 69 -28.03 10.46 3.52
C LYS A 69 -29.16 10.66 2.52
N LYS A 70 -28.98 10.15 1.32
CA LYS A 70 -30.00 10.20 0.30
C LYS A 70 -30.77 8.88 0.33
N LYS A 71 -32.11 8.93 0.44
CA LYS A 71 -32.98 7.83 0.00
C LYS A 71 -32.93 7.81 -1.54
N ILE A 72 -31.81 7.29 -2.06
CA ILE A 72 -31.44 7.39 -3.48
C ILE A 72 -32.37 6.49 -4.27
N ASP A 73 -33.07 7.05 -5.26
CA ASP A 73 -33.81 6.30 -6.25
C ASP A 73 -32.85 5.49 -7.15
N LYS A 74 -33.37 4.43 -7.79
CA LYS A 74 -32.54 3.49 -8.60
C LYS A 74 -31.74 4.19 -9.71
N ASP A 75 -32.30 5.24 -10.32
CA ASP A 75 -31.62 5.98 -11.39
C ASP A 75 -30.51 6.89 -10.87
N GLU A 76 -30.70 7.52 -9.70
CA GLU A 76 -29.66 8.29 -9.03
C GLU A 76 -28.50 7.38 -8.54
N LEU A 77 -28.83 6.16 -8.14
CA LEU A 77 -27.84 5.14 -7.71
C LEU A 77 -26.92 4.75 -8.87
N LYS A 78 -27.48 4.57 -10.06
CA LYS A 78 -26.71 4.29 -11.28
C LYS A 78 -25.78 5.45 -11.64
N ASN A 79 -26.26 6.69 -11.51
CA ASN A 79 -25.44 7.88 -11.70
C ASN A 79 -24.34 7.99 -10.65
N LEU A 80 -24.63 7.67 -9.38
CA LEU A 80 -23.61 7.65 -8.32
C LEU A 80 -22.52 6.63 -8.62
N PHE A 81 -22.87 5.41 -9.01
CA PHE A 81 -21.89 4.37 -9.39
C PHE A 81 -21.06 4.78 -10.60
N SER A 82 -21.62 5.51 -11.56
CA SER A 82 -20.89 6.00 -12.72
C SER A 82 -19.82 7.05 -12.39
N LEU A 83 -19.98 7.80 -11.30
CA LEU A 83 -18.98 8.75 -10.81
C LEU A 83 -17.76 8.06 -10.20
N PHE A 84 -17.93 6.81 -9.74
CA PHE A 84 -16.87 6.01 -9.10
C PHE A 84 -16.50 4.77 -9.95
N ILE A 85 -16.47 4.93 -11.28
CA ILE A 85 -16.20 3.84 -12.25
C ILE A 85 -14.97 3.02 -11.88
N ASP A 86 -13.90 3.68 -11.42
CA ASP A 86 -12.63 3.03 -11.09
C ASP A 86 -12.71 2.11 -9.86
N LEU A 87 -13.78 2.18 -9.08
CA LEU A 87 -13.92 1.37 -7.86
C LEU A 87 -14.70 0.07 -8.09
N ASN A 88 -15.30 -0.13 -9.25
CA ASN A 88 -16.14 -1.30 -9.57
C ASN A 88 -17.04 -1.69 -8.39
N ILE A 89 -18.02 -0.83 -8.09
CA ILE A 89 -18.86 -0.96 -6.89
C ILE A 89 -20.02 -1.92 -7.18
N GLU A 90 -20.19 -2.91 -6.31
CA GLU A 90 -21.30 -3.85 -6.33
C GLU A 90 -22.02 -3.84 -4.99
N HIS A 91 -23.34 -3.63 -4.98
CA HIS A 91 -24.15 -3.74 -3.77
C HIS A 91 -24.72 -5.16 -3.67
N VAL A 92 -24.26 -5.92 -2.69
CA VAL A 92 -24.70 -7.30 -2.43
C VAL A 92 -25.69 -7.32 -1.27
N VAL A 93 -26.93 -7.67 -1.57
CA VAL A 93 -28.03 -7.73 -0.60
C VAL A 93 -28.26 -9.17 -0.13
N ASN A 94 -28.68 -9.35 1.12
CA ASN A 94 -29.04 -10.65 1.73
C ASN A 94 -27.92 -11.71 1.73
N LYS A 95 -26.68 -11.29 1.79
CA LYS A 95 -25.54 -12.20 2.04
C LYS A 95 -24.83 -11.86 3.34
N ASP A 96 -24.48 -12.89 4.09
CA ASP A 96 -23.71 -12.74 5.32
C ASP A 96 -22.35 -12.12 5.04
N PHE A 97 -22.03 -11.12 5.85
CA PHE A 97 -20.73 -10.47 5.86
C PHE A 97 -19.73 -11.33 6.66
N ASN A 98 -18.91 -12.09 5.94
CA ASN A 98 -17.85 -12.86 6.61
C ASN A 98 -16.66 -11.98 6.92
N SER A 99 -16.46 -11.66 8.20
CA SER A 99 -15.39 -10.80 8.70
C SER A 99 -14.07 -11.52 8.99
N LYS A 100 -13.92 -12.80 8.59
CA LYS A 100 -12.65 -13.51 8.77
C LYS A 100 -11.56 -12.91 7.90
N TYR A 101 -10.62 -12.26 8.55
CA TYR A 101 -9.47 -11.61 7.92
C TYR A 101 -8.50 -12.64 7.35
N ASN A 102 -8.19 -12.53 6.08
CA ASN A 102 -7.11 -13.29 5.43
C ASN A 102 -5.98 -12.32 5.07
N GLU A 103 -5.35 -11.75 6.10
CA GLU A 103 -4.34 -10.72 5.94
C GLU A 103 -2.93 -11.28 5.92
N ARG A 104 -2.10 -10.72 5.05
CA ARG A 104 -0.66 -10.98 5.07
C ARG A 104 0.00 -10.16 6.17
N LYS A 105 0.55 -10.83 7.19
CA LYS A 105 1.16 -10.18 8.37
C LYS A 105 2.30 -9.20 8.02
N PHE A 106 2.99 -9.41 6.91
CA PHE A 106 4.17 -8.64 6.50
C PHE A 106 3.96 -7.75 5.27
N SER A 107 2.72 -7.58 4.80
CA SER A 107 2.43 -6.68 3.67
C SER A 107 2.31 -5.22 4.14
N PRO A 108 3.16 -4.29 3.66
CA PRO A 108 3.04 -2.87 3.96
C PRO A 108 1.72 -2.27 3.48
N ILE A 109 1.20 -2.77 2.36
CA ILE A 109 -0.08 -2.36 1.77
C ILE A 109 -1.22 -2.71 2.73
N ASP A 110 -1.28 -3.97 3.19
CA ASP A 110 -2.33 -4.46 4.08
C ASP A 110 -2.33 -3.69 5.40
N ARG A 111 -1.13 -3.40 5.94
CA ARG A 111 -0.96 -2.60 7.17
C ARG A 111 -1.47 -1.17 7.00
N THR A 112 -1.13 -0.53 5.88
CA THR A 112 -1.54 0.85 5.60
C THR A 112 -3.05 0.92 5.35
N LEU A 113 -3.59 0.02 4.53
CA LEU A 113 -5.01 -0.07 4.22
C LEU A 113 -5.84 -0.30 5.50
N ARG A 114 -5.44 -1.24 6.35
CA ARG A 114 -6.11 -1.50 7.63
C ARG A 114 -6.11 -0.27 8.54
N ARG A 115 -4.98 0.42 8.65
CA ARG A 115 -4.87 1.60 9.51
C ARG A 115 -5.80 2.71 9.03
N GLU A 116 -5.83 2.98 7.74
CA GLU A 116 -6.68 4.03 7.18
C GLU A 116 -8.17 3.63 7.26
N LEU A 117 -8.50 2.35 7.03
CA LEU A 117 -9.88 1.85 7.23
C LEU A 117 -10.34 2.00 8.68
N LYS A 118 -9.52 1.59 9.66
CA LYS A 118 -9.83 1.75 11.09
C LYS A 118 -10.00 3.22 11.52
N SER A 119 -9.43 4.16 10.78
CA SER A 119 -9.61 5.58 11.07
C SER A 119 -11.00 6.12 10.70
N LYS A 120 -11.72 5.42 9.83
CA LYS A 120 -13.04 5.83 9.29
C LYS A 120 -14.16 4.86 9.63
N PHE A 121 -13.86 3.58 9.71
CA PHE A 121 -14.83 2.51 9.91
C PHE A 121 -14.47 1.66 11.13
N SER A 122 -15.48 1.18 11.87
CA SER A 122 -15.28 0.20 12.94
C SER A 122 -14.76 -1.12 12.35
N PRO A 123 -13.88 -1.85 13.07
CA PRO A 123 -13.25 -3.09 12.55
C PRO A 123 -14.24 -4.19 12.13
N GLU A 124 -15.43 -4.19 12.70
CA GLU A 124 -16.48 -5.18 12.41
C GLU A 124 -17.27 -4.89 11.13
N ILE A 125 -17.11 -3.68 10.57
CA ILE A 125 -17.89 -3.20 9.44
C ILE A 125 -17.16 -3.43 8.11
N PHE A 126 -15.84 -3.60 8.13
CA PHE A 126 -15.08 -3.78 6.89
C PHE A 126 -14.31 -5.09 6.83
N TRP A 127 -14.09 -5.56 5.63
CA TRP A 127 -13.23 -6.69 5.30
C TRP A 127 -12.50 -6.40 4.00
N PHE A 128 -11.25 -6.82 3.88
CA PHE A 128 -10.51 -6.69 2.64
C PHE A 128 -9.60 -7.89 2.37
N ASN A 129 -9.32 -8.13 1.09
CA ASN A 129 -8.41 -9.15 0.64
C ASN A 129 -7.56 -8.63 -0.51
N THR A 130 -6.25 -8.73 -0.36
CA THR A 130 -5.25 -8.29 -1.34
C THR A 130 -4.65 -9.46 -2.14
N THR A 131 -5.09 -10.70 -1.89
CA THR A 131 -4.52 -11.90 -2.50
C THR A 131 -5.38 -12.56 -3.55
N ASN A 132 -6.70 -12.41 -3.47
CA ASN A 132 -7.65 -13.08 -4.37
C ASN A 132 -7.44 -12.71 -5.84
N TYR A 133 -7.05 -11.46 -6.09
CA TYR A 133 -6.82 -10.94 -7.43
C TYR A 133 -5.40 -10.39 -7.54
N LYS A 134 -4.77 -10.60 -8.70
CA LYS A 134 -3.40 -10.12 -8.95
C LYS A 134 -3.30 -8.59 -8.99
N GLU A 135 -4.26 -7.95 -9.66
CA GLU A 135 -4.25 -6.51 -9.96
C GLU A 135 -5.31 -5.72 -9.18
N LEU A 136 -6.19 -6.40 -8.45
CA LEU A 136 -7.30 -5.79 -7.72
C LEU A 136 -7.23 -6.12 -6.23
N VAL A 137 -7.82 -5.25 -5.43
CA VAL A 137 -8.07 -5.46 -4.00
C VAL A 137 -9.58 -5.55 -3.80
N ASP A 138 -10.04 -6.63 -3.18
CA ASP A 138 -11.45 -6.81 -2.78
C ASP A 138 -11.63 -6.14 -1.41
N LEU A 139 -12.38 -5.06 -1.37
CA LEU A 139 -12.77 -4.38 -0.14
C LEU A 139 -14.29 -4.47 0.01
N ARG A 140 -14.75 -4.85 1.19
CA ARG A 140 -16.17 -4.95 1.52
C ARG A 140 -16.50 -4.15 2.75
N ILE A 141 -17.59 -3.39 2.69
CA ILE A 141 -18.09 -2.57 3.79
C ILE A 141 -19.52 -2.99 4.07
N LYS A 142 -19.78 -3.43 5.31
CA LYS A 142 -21.11 -3.84 5.76
C LYS A 142 -22.06 -2.64 5.73
N HIS A 143 -23.24 -2.85 5.19
CA HIS A 143 -24.27 -1.84 5.10
C HIS A 143 -25.65 -2.48 5.24
N GLN A 144 -26.44 -2.06 6.24
CA GLN A 144 -27.79 -2.58 6.49
C GLN A 144 -27.88 -4.12 6.36
N ASN A 145 -28.67 -4.64 5.40
CA ASN A 145 -28.92 -6.07 5.16
C ASN A 145 -27.94 -6.69 4.14
N GLY A 146 -26.75 -6.11 3.95
CA GLY A 146 -25.78 -6.60 2.99
C GLY A 146 -24.41 -5.91 3.13
N TYR A 147 -23.71 -5.78 2.02
CA TYR A 147 -22.45 -5.09 1.98
C TYR A 147 -22.18 -4.47 0.60
N PHE A 148 -21.40 -3.40 0.59
CA PHE A 148 -20.80 -2.88 -0.63
C PHE A 148 -19.49 -3.60 -0.89
N LYS A 149 -19.30 -4.08 -2.12
CA LYS A 149 -18.05 -4.67 -2.58
C LYS A 149 -17.40 -3.70 -3.56
N PHE A 150 -16.15 -3.35 -3.26
CA PHE A 150 -15.30 -2.49 -4.07
C PHE A 150 -14.15 -3.31 -4.64
N LEU A 151 -14.00 -3.35 -5.96
CA LEU A 151 -12.85 -3.95 -6.62
C LEU A 151 -11.90 -2.84 -7.06
N ILE A 152 -10.90 -2.60 -6.25
CA ILE A 152 -10.00 -1.43 -6.34
C ILE A 152 -8.73 -1.82 -7.07
N PRO A 153 -8.33 -1.12 -8.15
CA PRO A 153 -7.02 -1.32 -8.78
C PRO A 153 -5.88 -1.08 -7.79
N ARG A 154 -4.89 -1.97 -7.76
CA ARG A 154 -3.72 -1.83 -6.85
C ARG A 154 -2.95 -0.55 -7.08
N ASP A 155 -2.96 -0.02 -8.30
CA ASP A 155 -2.29 1.22 -8.65
C ASP A 155 -2.85 2.43 -7.89
N ARG A 156 -4.08 2.35 -7.40
CA ARG A 156 -4.68 3.37 -6.53
C ARG A 156 -4.21 3.29 -5.07
N LEU A 157 -3.57 2.19 -4.68
CA LEU A 157 -3.03 1.98 -3.33
C LEU A 157 -1.53 2.15 -3.27
N THR A 158 -0.84 1.91 -4.39
CA THR A 158 0.62 1.96 -4.47
C THR A 158 1.06 2.69 -5.72
N SER A 159 2.08 3.52 -5.58
CA SER A 159 2.74 4.13 -6.74
C SER A 159 3.31 3.05 -7.66
N SER A 160 3.11 3.19 -8.97
CA SER A 160 3.64 2.28 -10.00
C SER A 160 5.16 2.15 -9.97
N SER A 161 5.88 3.13 -9.44
CA SER A 161 7.33 3.07 -9.20
C SER A 161 7.75 1.94 -8.25
N ALA A 162 6.83 1.39 -7.45
CA ALA A 162 7.12 0.27 -6.56
C ALA A 162 7.20 -1.11 -7.28
N ARG A 163 6.89 -1.18 -8.57
CA ARG A 163 6.97 -2.43 -9.37
C ARG A 163 8.36 -2.70 -9.94
N ILE A 164 9.32 -1.80 -9.76
CA ILE A 164 10.66 -1.88 -10.37
C ILE A 164 11.65 -2.62 -9.45
N PHE A 165 11.25 -3.01 -8.23
CA PHE A 165 12.09 -3.73 -7.26
C PHE A 165 11.46 -5.03 -6.78
#